data_c2aab9deea393145dcf9391681829fd0
#
_entry.id   c2aab9deea393145dcf9391681829fd0
#
_cell.length_a   1.000
_cell.length_b   1.000
_cell.length_c   1.000
_cell.angle_alpha   90.00
_cell.angle_beta   90.00
_cell.angle_gamma   90.00
#
_symmetry.space_group_name_H-M   'P 1'
#
loop_
_entity.id
_entity.type
_entity.pdbx_description
1 polymer ?
#
loop_
_entity_poly.entity_id
_entity_poly.type
_entity_poly.pdbx_seq_one_letter_code
_entity_poly.pdbx_strand_id
1 'polypeptide(L)'
;MKTLKYTLFLFAILFANSSFAQARGEAWFYAIDNTNNIVYITELEQLTVPDNLNNPDAWRNGFVEQMGWQERSPGSYVISFNWMKSNHEKWYASDVESRNNKIEAFKKRYTLKWIKMPTPKNPTRKPSSVSAQ
;
A
#
# COMPACT_ATOMS: atom_id res chain seq x y z
N MET A 1 -10.70 5.60 46.14
CA MET A 1 -10.42 6.61 45.12
C MET A 1 -9.30 6.25 44.16
N LYS A 2 -8.27 5.55 44.64
CA LYS A 2 -7.18 5.07 43.77
C LYS A 2 -7.67 4.07 42.69
N THR A 3 -8.62 3.20 43.03
CA THR A 3 -9.20 2.21 42.13
C THR A 3 -9.96 2.83 40.97
N LEU A 4 -10.62 3.97 41.17
CA LEU A 4 -11.39 4.65 40.13
C LEU A 4 -10.49 5.23 39.03
N LYS A 5 -9.33 5.76 39.41
CA LYS A 5 -8.35 6.31 38.45
C LYS A 5 -7.80 5.21 37.55
N TYR A 6 -7.48 4.05 38.07
CA TYR A 6 -6.97 2.93 37.29
C TYR A 6 -8.02 2.34 36.36
N THR A 7 -9.27 2.29 36.78
CA THR A 7 -10.36 1.80 35.97
C THR A 7 -10.59 2.72 34.75
N LEU A 8 -10.55 4.04 34.96
CA LEU A 8 -10.67 5.02 33.87
C LEU A 8 -9.51 4.93 32.89
N PHE A 9 -8.31 4.73 33.39
CA PHE A 9 -7.11 4.58 32.55
C PHE A 9 -7.18 3.33 31.68
N LEU A 10 -7.57 2.19 32.24
CA LEU A 10 -7.78 0.94 31.51
C LEU A 10 -8.88 1.09 30.44
N PHE A 11 -9.96 1.76 30.77
CA PHE A 11 -11.04 2.01 29.83
C PHE A 11 -10.58 2.88 28.65
N ALA A 12 -9.78 3.90 28.91
CA ALA A 12 -9.22 4.76 27.88
C ALA A 12 -8.28 4.00 26.93
N ILE A 13 -7.45 3.09 27.45
CA ILE A 13 -6.58 2.25 26.66
C ILE A 13 -7.38 1.29 25.76
N LEU A 14 -8.40 0.64 26.30
CA LEU A 14 -9.26 -0.25 25.54
C LEU A 14 -9.99 0.50 24.44
N PHE A 15 -10.48 1.69 24.73
CA PHE A 15 -11.17 2.52 23.77
C PHE A 15 -10.26 3.00 22.64
N ALA A 16 -9.03 3.42 22.97
CA ALA A 16 -8.04 3.81 21.99
C ALA A 16 -7.67 2.66 21.05
N ASN A 17 -7.52 1.45 21.58
CA ASN A 17 -7.20 0.26 20.76
C ASN A 17 -8.35 -0.17 19.87
N SER A 18 -9.60 0.09 20.25
CA SER A 18 -10.77 -0.29 19.48
C SER A 18 -11.17 0.74 18.41
N SER A 19 -10.62 1.97 18.46
CA SER A 19 -11.01 3.06 17.56
C SER A 19 -10.35 3.02 16.18
N PHE A 20 -9.30 2.17 15.99
CA PHE A 20 -8.57 2.09 14.74
C PHE A 20 -8.49 0.65 14.23
N ALA A 21 -9.33 0.34 13.25
CA ALA A 21 -9.19 -0.90 12.52
C ALA A 21 -7.97 -0.81 11.60
N GLN A 22 -7.16 -1.86 11.59
CA GLN A 22 -5.92 -1.92 10.83
C GLN A 22 -5.80 -3.24 10.09
N ALA A 23 -5.29 -3.17 8.87
CA ALA A 23 -4.87 -4.33 8.11
C ALA A 23 -3.40 -4.60 8.41
N ARG A 24 -3.06 -5.87 8.69
CA ARG A 24 -1.70 -6.31 8.97
C ARG A 24 -1.35 -7.49 8.08
N GLY A 25 -0.11 -7.53 7.66
CA GLY A 25 0.39 -8.65 6.89
C GLY A 25 1.64 -8.31 6.13
N GLU A 26 2.11 -9.28 5.37
CA GLU A 26 3.23 -9.12 4.48
C GLU A 26 2.73 -8.68 3.10
N ALA A 27 3.42 -7.72 2.51
CA ALA A 27 3.01 -7.13 1.24
C ALA A 27 4.20 -6.74 0.38
N TRP A 28 3.93 -6.55 -0.90
CA TRP A 28 4.89 -6.00 -1.84
C TRP A 28 4.17 -5.13 -2.86
N PHE A 29 4.93 -4.26 -3.50
CA PHE A 29 4.41 -3.25 -4.40
C PHE A 29 5.27 -3.21 -5.66
N TYR A 30 4.65 -2.95 -6.80
CA TYR A 30 5.40 -2.60 -8.01
C TYR A 30 4.67 -1.53 -8.81
N ALA A 31 5.46 -0.78 -9.56
CA ALA A 31 4.94 0.20 -10.52
C ALA A 31 5.74 0.10 -11.82
N ILE A 32 5.03 -0.03 -12.92
CA ILE A 32 5.66 -0.13 -14.25
C ILE A 32 5.59 1.23 -14.91
N ASP A 33 6.76 1.76 -15.26
CA ASP A 33 6.87 2.97 -16.07
C ASP A 33 7.07 2.57 -17.52
N ASN A 34 6.00 2.59 -18.29
CA ASN A 34 6.03 2.19 -19.70
C ASN A 34 6.78 3.19 -20.59
N THR A 35 6.93 4.42 -20.17
CA THR A 35 7.65 5.45 -20.90
C THR A 35 9.17 5.21 -20.88
N ASN A 36 9.70 4.84 -19.71
CA ASN A 36 11.13 4.67 -19.50
C ASN A 36 11.55 3.21 -19.38
N ASN A 37 10.64 2.25 -19.49
CA ASN A 37 10.88 0.82 -19.32
C ASN A 37 11.52 0.46 -17.99
N ILE A 38 11.00 1.05 -16.92
CA ILE A 38 11.46 0.81 -15.55
C ILE A 38 10.33 0.17 -14.75
N VAL A 39 10.68 -0.81 -13.92
CA VAL A 39 9.79 -1.33 -12.88
C VAL A 39 10.36 -0.95 -11.52
N TYR A 40 9.59 -0.17 -10.78
CA TYR A 40 9.86 0.12 -9.36
C TYR A 40 9.25 -0.99 -8.55
N ILE A 41 10.00 -1.61 -7.67
CA ILE A 41 9.57 -2.79 -6.94
C ILE A 41 10.09 -2.76 -5.51
N THR A 42 9.33 -3.31 -4.58
CA THR A 42 9.73 -3.42 -3.17
C THR A 42 10.07 -4.85 -2.79
N GLU A 43 10.85 -5.00 -1.74
CA GLU A 43 10.96 -6.26 -1.02
C GLU A 43 9.63 -6.62 -0.36
N LEU A 44 9.52 -7.84 0.12
CA LEU A 44 8.41 -8.23 0.99
C LEU A 44 8.58 -7.55 2.34
N GLU A 45 7.55 -6.83 2.78
CA GLU A 45 7.58 -6.10 4.04
C GLU A 45 6.37 -6.42 4.90
N GLN A 46 6.58 -6.47 6.21
CA GLN A 46 5.49 -6.54 7.19
C GLN A 46 4.90 -5.15 7.36
N LEU A 47 3.60 -5.04 7.10
CA LEU A 47 2.91 -3.75 7.13
C LEU A 47 1.74 -3.76 8.10
N THR A 48 1.49 -2.60 8.69
CA THR A 48 0.26 -2.28 9.41
C THR A 48 -0.31 -1.02 8.80
N VAL A 49 -1.51 -1.11 8.26
CA VAL A 49 -2.13 -0.01 7.50
C VAL A 49 -3.54 0.24 8.06
N PRO A 50 -3.89 1.49 8.37
CA PRO A 50 -5.27 1.83 8.72
C PRO A 50 -6.24 1.40 7.62
N ASP A 51 -7.41 0.87 7.98
CA ASP A 51 -8.37 0.35 7.01
C ASP A 51 -8.83 1.41 6.00
N ASN A 52 -8.94 2.66 6.42
CA ASN A 52 -9.32 3.76 5.53
C ASN A 52 -8.26 4.06 4.46
N LEU A 53 -7.02 3.61 4.64
CA LEU A 53 -5.93 3.76 3.67
C LEU A 53 -5.57 2.45 2.97
N ASN A 54 -6.22 1.35 3.34
CA ASN A 54 -5.94 0.04 2.75
C ASN A 54 -6.84 -0.22 1.54
N ASN A 55 -6.65 0.56 0.50
CA ASN A 55 -7.35 0.39 -0.78
C ASN A 55 -6.37 0.70 -1.93
N PRO A 56 -6.61 0.16 -3.13
CA PRO A 56 -5.71 0.35 -4.27
C PRO A 56 -5.46 1.83 -4.61
N ASP A 57 -6.47 2.67 -4.51
CA ASP A 57 -6.34 4.09 -4.84
C ASP A 57 -5.42 4.83 -3.88
N ALA A 58 -5.46 4.48 -2.58
CA ALA A 58 -4.59 5.10 -1.58
C ALA A 58 -3.11 4.80 -1.86
N TRP A 59 -2.80 3.55 -2.20
CA TRP A 59 -1.43 3.15 -2.54
C TRP A 59 -0.96 3.80 -3.83
N ARG A 60 -1.82 3.83 -4.83
CA ARG A 60 -1.55 4.51 -6.10
C ARG A 60 -1.25 5.99 -5.89
N ASN A 61 -2.10 6.69 -5.15
CA ASN A 61 -1.95 8.12 -4.91
C ASN A 61 -0.66 8.44 -4.14
N GLY A 62 -0.33 7.62 -3.15
CA GLY A 62 0.91 7.77 -2.39
C GLY A 62 2.14 7.66 -3.28
N PHE A 63 2.16 6.67 -4.15
CA PHE A 63 3.27 6.46 -5.08
C PHE A 63 3.36 7.57 -6.13
N VAL A 64 2.24 7.93 -6.75
CA VAL A 64 2.18 8.98 -7.77
C VAL A 64 2.69 10.30 -7.20
N GLU A 65 2.32 10.65 -5.98
CA GLU A 65 2.82 11.84 -5.31
C GLU A 65 4.32 11.75 -5.03
N GLN A 66 4.77 10.62 -4.49
CA GLN A 66 6.19 10.40 -4.19
C GLN A 66 7.08 10.56 -5.43
N MET A 67 6.59 10.10 -6.59
CA MET A 67 7.34 10.14 -7.84
C MET A 67 7.12 11.43 -8.65
N GLY A 68 6.19 12.28 -8.23
CA GLY A 68 5.84 13.47 -9.01
C GLY A 68 5.14 13.17 -10.32
N TRP A 69 4.36 12.08 -10.39
CA TRP A 69 3.73 11.61 -11.62
C TRP A 69 2.31 12.16 -11.86
N GLN A 70 1.87 13.16 -11.12
CA GLN A 70 0.50 13.68 -11.19
C GLN A 70 0.07 14.12 -12.60
N GLU A 71 1.02 14.64 -13.37
CA GLU A 71 0.76 15.17 -14.72
C GLU A 71 0.89 14.11 -15.82
N ARG A 72 1.21 12.88 -15.47
CA ARG A 72 1.40 11.83 -16.48
C ARG A 72 0.08 11.25 -16.93
N SER A 73 0.05 10.85 -18.21
CA SER A 73 -1.12 10.18 -18.80
C SER A 73 -1.40 8.86 -18.10
N PRO A 74 -2.66 8.54 -17.79
CA PRO A 74 -3.01 7.30 -17.07
C PRO A 74 -2.49 6.01 -17.71
N GLY A 75 -2.33 5.93 -19.02
CA GLY A 75 -1.83 4.75 -19.69
C GLY A 75 -0.32 4.60 -19.68
N SER A 76 0.44 5.58 -19.18
CA SER A 76 1.89 5.56 -19.21
C SER A 76 2.51 4.75 -18.06
N TYR A 77 1.71 4.31 -17.09
CA TYR A 77 2.19 3.53 -15.95
C TYR A 77 1.12 2.58 -15.43
N VAL A 78 1.58 1.55 -14.75
CA VAL A 78 0.71 0.58 -14.06
C VAL A 78 1.23 0.45 -12.63
N ILE A 79 0.33 0.50 -11.65
CA ILE A 79 0.68 0.41 -10.22
C ILE A 79 -0.10 -0.75 -9.61
N SER A 80 0.59 -1.57 -8.82
CA SER A 80 -0.03 -2.71 -8.14
C SER A 80 0.53 -2.87 -6.73
N PHE A 81 -0.38 -2.94 -5.76
CA PHE A 81 -0.09 -3.29 -4.38
C PHE A 81 -0.64 -4.68 -4.09
N ASN A 82 0.15 -5.53 -3.44
CA ASN A 82 -0.18 -6.94 -3.26
C ASN A 82 0.01 -7.38 -1.81
N TRP A 83 -1.10 -7.75 -1.15
CA TRP A 83 -1.05 -8.47 0.11
C TRP A 83 -0.72 -9.93 -0.14
N MET A 84 0.18 -10.49 0.69
CA MET A 84 0.47 -11.93 0.69
C MET A 84 -0.53 -12.63 1.61
N LYS A 85 -1.06 -13.76 1.17
CA LYS A 85 -2.02 -14.55 1.96
C LYS A 85 -1.30 -15.40 2.98
N SER A 86 -0.70 -14.75 3.96
CA SER A 86 0.18 -15.40 4.94
C SER A 86 -0.52 -16.30 5.95
N ASN A 87 -1.85 -16.22 6.06
CA ASN A 87 -2.61 -17.01 7.03
C ASN A 87 -2.74 -18.49 6.64
N HIS A 88 -2.28 -18.87 5.46
CA HIS A 88 -2.38 -20.24 4.96
C HIS A 88 -1.10 -20.56 4.18
N GLU A 89 -0.32 -21.52 4.67
CA GLU A 89 0.99 -21.85 4.09
C GLU A 89 0.94 -22.13 2.59
N LYS A 90 -0.06 -22.86 2.13
CA LYS A 90 -0.21 -23.21 0.71
C LYS A 90 -0.40 -21.97 -0.16
N TRP A 91 -1.23 -21.04 0.28
CA TRP A 91 -1.48 -19.81 -0.46
C TRP A 91 -0.29 -18.86 -0.41
N TYR A 92 0.36 -18.79 0.74
CA TYR A 92 1.57 -17.99 0.87
C TYR A 92 2.68 -18.47 -0.08
N ALA A 93 2.92 -19.78 -0.12
CA ALA A 93 3.92 -20.37 -1.03
C ALA A 93 3.58 -20.08 -2.49
N SER A 94 2.31 -20.20 -2.87
CA SER A 94 1.83 -19.86 -4.21
C SER A 94 2.02 -18.38 -4.54
N ASP A 95 1.75 -17.49 -3.59
CA ASP A 95 1.92 -16.05 -3.77
C ASP A 95 3.40 -15.68 -3.92
N VAL A 96 4.28 -16.31 -3.14
CA VAL A 96 5.74 -16.13 -3.28
C VAL A 96 6.23 -16.56 -4.65
N GLU A 97 5.79 -17.73 -5.11
CA GLU A 97 6.14 -18.23 -6.43
C GLU A 97 5.64 -17.29 -7.54
N SER A 98 4.41 -16.83 -7.43
CA SER A 98 3.82 -15.88 -8.38
C SER A 98 4.62 -14.58 -8.43
N ARG A 99 5.02 -14.06 -7.27
CA ARG A 99 5.88 -12.87 -7.19
C ARG A 99 7.21 -13.10 -7.88
N ASN A 100 7.87 -14.22 -7.58
CA ASN A 100 9.17 -14.55 -8.15
C ASN A 100 9.10 -14.67 -9.68
N ASN A 101 8.05 -15.32 -10.20
CA ASN A 101 7.83 -15.45 -11.63
C ASN A 101 7.60 -14.09 -12.29
N LYS A 102 6.89 -13.21 -11.63
CA LYS A 102 6.65 -11.85 -12.12
C LYS A 102 7.94 -11.03 -12.17
N ILE A 103 8.79 -11.14 -11.15
CA ILE A 103 10.10 -10.48 -11.11
C ILE A 103 10.98 -10.96 -12.27
N GLU A 104 11.03 -12.26 -12.51
CA GLU A 104 11.80 -12.81 -13.62
C GLU A 104 11.28 -12.32 -14.98
N ALA A 105 9.97 -12.22 -15.14
CA ALA A 105 9.37 -11.66 -16.35
C ALA A 105 9.72 -10.17 -16.53
N PHE A 106 9.71 -9.39 -15.45
CA PHE A 106 10.09 -7.97 -15.50
C PHE A 106 11.54 -7.79 -15.91
N LYS A 107 12.44 -8.62 -15.39
CA LYS A 107 13.87 -8.54 -15.74
C LYS A 107 14.14 -8.68 -17.24
N LYS A 108 13.28 -9.37 -17.95
CA LYS A 108 13.44 -9.57 -19.40
C LYS A 108 13.07 -8.33 -20.23
N ARG A 109 12.22 -7.46 -19.71
CA ARG A 109 11.66 -6.33 -20.47
C ARG A 109 11.99 -4.97 -19.90
N TYR A 110 12.32 -4.89 -18.62
CA TYR A 110 12.43 -3.63 -17.88
C TYR A 110 13.71 -3.59 -17.09
N THR A 111 14.14 -2.39 -16.77
CA THR A 111 15.16 -2.17 -15.73
C THR A 111 14.45 -2.16 -14.38
N LEU A 112 14.90 -2.97 -13.44
CA LEU A 112 14.33 -3.00 -12.09
C LEU A 112 14.99 -1.92 -11.23
N LYS A 113 14.17 -1.18 -10.49
CA LYS A 113 14.61 -0.28 -9.42
C LYS A 113 13.94 -0.69 -8.12
N TRP A 114 14.76 -1.10 -7.16
CA TRP A 114 14.29 -1.47 -5.84
C TRP A 114 14.05 -0.22 -5.01
N ILE A 115 12.85 -0.09 -4.47
CA ILE A 115 12.44 1.07 -3.68
C ILE A 115 11.87 0.62 -2.34
N LYS A 116 11.71 1.57 -1.42
CA LYS A 116 10.97 1.35 -0.18
C LYS A 116 9.47 1.40 -0.47
N MET A 117 8.70 0.72 0.38
CA MET A 117 7.24 0.73 0.27
C MET A 117 6.72 2.17 0.28
N PRO A 118 5.88 2.56 -0.69
CA PRO A 118 5.24 3.88 -0.67
C PRO A 118 4.31 4.03 0.54
N THR A 119 4.06 5.26 0.93
CA THR A 119 3.09 5.57 1.98
C THR A 119 1.72 5.79 1.33
N PRO A 120 0.67 5.03 1.71
CA PRO A 120 -0.66 5.22 1.13
C PRO A 120 -1.23 6.57 1.55
N LYS A 121 -1.95 7.22 0.64
CA LYS A 121 -2.60 8.51 0.86
C LYS A 121 -4.02 8.49 0.33
N ASN A 122 -4.93 9.11 1.04
CA ASN A 122 -6.27 9.32 0.53
C ASN A 122 -6.23 10.22 -0.72
N PRO A 123 -7.07 9.91 -1.74
CA PRO A 123 -7.15 10.78 -2.90
C PRO A 123 -7.63 12.17 -2.47
N THR A 124 -6.89 13.20 -2.85
CA THR A 124 -7.35 14.57 -2.70
C THR A 124 -8.48 14.83 -3.68
N ARG A 125 -9.67 15.12 -3.17
CA ARG A 125 -10.77 15.56 -4.02
C ARG A 125 -10.36 16.85 -4.73
N LYS A 126 -10.46 16.88 -6.04
CA LYS A 126 -10.25 18.11 -6.79
C LYS A 126 -11.38 19.09 -6.44
N PRO A 127 -11.10 20.23 -5.78
CA PRO A 127 -12.16 21.16 -5.38
C PRO A 127 -12.97 21.67 -6.56
N SER A 128 -12.31 21.87 -7.70
CA SER A 128 -12.92 22.42 -8.90
C SER A 128 -13.99 21.51 -9.51
N SER A 129 -13.90 20.21 -9.36
CA SER A 129 -14.88 19.29 -9.96
C SER A 129 -16.21 19.27 -9.21
N VAL A 130 -16.23 19.71 -7.96
CA VAL A 130 -17.44 19.74 -7.14
C VAL A 130 -18.13 21.08 -7.26
N SER A 131 -17.38 22.15 -7.43
CA SER A 131 -17.91 23.51 -7.51
C SER A 131 -18.44 23.90 -8.89
N ALA A 132 -18.18 23.12 -9.91
CA ALA A 132 -18.65 23.38 -11.27
C ALA A 132 -20.16 23.18 -11.45
N GLN A 133 -20.84 22.92 -10.40
CA GLN A 133 -22.28 22.78 -10.38
C GLN A 133 -23.00 24.15 -10.48
#